data_f9730bdde451d82b2418624d67f471ee
#
_entry.id   f9730bdde451d82b2418624d67f471ee
#
_cell.length_a   1.000
_cell.length_b   1.000
_cell.length_c   1.000
_cell.angle_alpha   90.00
_cell.angle_beta   90.00
_cell.angle_gamma   90.00
#
_symmetry.space_group_name_H-M   'P 1'
#
loop_
_entity.id
_entity.type
_entity.pdbx_description
1 polymer ?
#
loop_
_entity_poly.entity_id
_entity_poly.type
_entity_poly.pdbx_seq_one_letter_code
_entity_poly.pdbx_strand_id
1 'polypeptide(L)'
;MKKKFFNGMPFVFFFILLTTNIAAQNNDIKKEKWHWGNALQQDTSAGYVQVVKVENVLYISGAVARDVTPEEITRVYQALERSLKSFGATFQNVVKENLYTTDMEAMKRYNDARKVFYKGDFPAATWMGVARLFMADAKLEVELIAHLPK
;
A
#
# COMPACT_ATOMS: atom_id res chain seq x y z
N MET A 1 -14.74 -19.52 -88.31
CA MET A 1 -13.96 -18.96 -87.16
C MET A 1 -14.90 -18.22 -86.28
N LYS A 2 -15.24 -18.76 -85.05
CA LYS A 2 -16.11 -18.10 -84.07
C LYS A 2 -15.22 -17.70 -82.92
N LYS A 3 -15.07 -16.38 -82.70
CA LYS A 3 -14.37 -15.82 -81.50
C LYS A 3 -15.30 -15.88 -80.31
N LYS A 4 -14.88 -16.60 -79.24
CA LYS A 4 -15.53 -16.56 -77.97
C LYS A 4 -15.02 -15.33 -77.20
N PHE A 5 -15.94 -14.42 -76.83
CA PHE A 5 -15.68 -13.33 -75.86
C PHE A 5 -15.79 -13.88 -74.45
N PHE A 6 -14.70 -13.75 -73.67
CA PHE A 6 -14.64 -14.11 -72.29
C PHE A 6 -15.02 -12.82 -71.48
N ASN A 7 -16.24 -12.80 -70.96
CA ASN A 7 -16.64 -11.72 -70.02
C ASN A 7 -16.03 -12.00 -68.66
N GLY A 8 -14.95 -11.28 -68.30
CA GLY A 8 -14.40 -11.27 -66.97
C GLY A 8 -15.18 -10.31 -66.09
N MET A 9 -15.89 -10.85 -65.11
CA MET A 9 -16.58 -10.09 -64.10
C MET A 9 -15.56 -9.62 -63.02
N PRO A 10 -15.43 -8.33 -62.73
CA PRO A 10 -14.49 -7.87 -61.73
C PRO A 10 -15.01 -8.24 -60.32
N PHE A 11 -14.21 -9.01 -59.59
CA PHE A 11 -14.43 -9.31 -58.18
C PHE A 11 -14.07 -8.06 -57.38
N VAL A 12 -15.07 -7.32 -56.91
CA VAL A 12 -14.88 -6.21 -55.98
C VAL A 12 -14.75 -6.78 -54.57
N PHE A 13 -13.52 -6.81 -54.07
CA PHE A 13 -13.26 -7.12 -52.68
C PHE A 13 -13.73 -5.95 -51.79
N PHE A 14 -14.83 -6.15 -51.08
CA PHE A 14 -15.31 -5.21 -50.05
C PHE A 14 -14.52 -5.44 -48.76
N PHE A 15 -13.49 -4.63 -48.51
CA PHE A 15 -12.80 -4.61 -47.22
C PHE A 15 -13.71 -3.94 -46.18
N ILE A 16 -14.39 -4.72 -45.33
CA ILE A 16 -15.09 -4.21 -44.17
C ILE A 16 -14.02 -3.90 -43.11
N LEU A 17 -13.66 -2.63 -42.97
CA LEU A 17 -12.89 -2.13 -41.81
C LEU A 17 -13.78 -2.21 -40.57
N LEU A 18 -13.63 -3.28 -39.77
CA LEU A 18 -14.16 -3.34 -38.42
C LEU A 18 -13.33 -2.38 -37.55
N THR A 19 -13.78 -1.14 -37.40
CA THR A 19 -13.28 -0.24 -36.36
C THR A 19 -13.78 -0.73 -35.01
N THR A 20 -12.98 -1.52 -34.30
CA THR A 20 -13.21 -1.80 -32.89
C THR A 20 -12.95 -0.51 -32.10
N ASN A 21 -14.01 0.15 -31.63
CA ASN A 21 -13.89 1.20 -30.64
C ASN A 21 -13.37 0.54 -29.34
N ILE A 22 -12.07 0.58 -29.11
CA ILE A 22 -11.46 0.28 -27.81
C ILE A 22 -11.79 1.50 -26.94
N ALA A 23 -12.95 1.47 -26.29
CA ALA A 23 -13.20 2.38 -25.19
C ALA A 23 -12.15 2.09 -24.13
N ALA A 24 -11.27 3.03 -23.82
CA ALA A 24 -10.37 2.94 -22.69
C ALA A 24 -11.24 2.78 -21.45
N GLN A 25 -11.27 1.56 -20.91
CA GLN A 25 -11.99 1.27 -19.69
C GLN A 25 -11.27 2.05 -18.59
N ASN A 26 -11.95 3.03 -18.00
CA ASN A 26 -11.40 3.79 -16.87
C ASN A 26 -11.30 2.84 -15.68
N ASN A 27 -10.14 2.20 -15.54
CA ASN A 27 -9.84 1.21 -14.50
C ASN A 27 -9.33 1.91 -13.24
N ASP A 28 -9.98 2.98 -12.79
CA ASP A 28 -9.63 3.63 -11.54
C ASP A 28 -9.82 2.67 -10.36
N ILE A 29 -8.72 2.41 -9.66
CA ILE A 29 -8.74 1.58 -8.46
C ILE A 29 -9.54 2.29 -7.38
N LYS A 30 -10.60 1.66 -6.88
CA LYS A 30 -11.38 2.20 -5.75
C LYS A 30 -10.51 2.17 -4.50
N LYS A 31 -10.26 3.35 -3.91
CA LYS A 31 -9.49 3.53 -2.67
C LYS A 31 -10.40 4.06 -1.58
N GLU A 32 -10.40 3.41 -0.43
CA GLU A 32 -10.96 3.95 0.81
C GLU A 32 -9.81 4.49 1.66
N LYS A 33 -9.97 5.68 2.24
CA LYS A 33 -8.89 6.40 2.93
C LYS A 33 -9.27 6.70 4.38
N TRP A 34 -8.29 6.65 5.27
CA TRP A 34 -8.44 7.10 6.65
C TRP A 34 -7.25 7.96 7.08
N HIS A 35 -7.53 8.95 7.94
CA HIS A 35 -6.57 9.94 8.43
C HIS A 35 -6.64 10.05 9.95
N TRP A 36 -5.53 10.45 10.57
CA TRP A 36 -5.43 10.62 12.03
C TRP A 36 -6.43 11.61 12.62
N GLY A 37 -6.69 12.69 11.93
CA GLY A 37 -7.56 13.77 12.39
C GLY A 37 -8.01 14.63 11.23
N ASN A 38 -7.28 15.68 10.90
CA ASN A 38 -7.60 16.57 9.79
C ASN A 38 -7.11 15.99 8.45
N ALA A 39 -8.02 15.40 7.67
CA ALA A 39 -7.72 14.83 6.35
C ALA A 39 -7.11 15.87 5.40
N LEU A 40 -7.64 17.09 5.38
CA LEU A 40 -7.13 18.14 4.50
C LEU A 40 -5.67 18.47 4.80
N GLN A 41 -5.28 18.52 6.07
CA GLN A 41 -3.91 18.81 6.46
C GLN A 41 -2.95 17.67 6.04
N GLN A 42 -3.35 16.41 6.19
CA GLN A 42 -2.53 15.28 5.73
C GLN A 42 -2.42 15.23 4.21
N ASP A 43 -3.54 15.34 3.48
CA ASP A 43 -3.56 15.22 2.02
C ASP A 43 -2.83 16.40 1.34
N THR A 44 -3.00 17.63 1.81
CA THR A 44 -2.48 18.80 1.12
C THR A 44 -1.12 19.26 1.62
N SER A 45 -0.92 19.34 2.94
CA SER A 45 0.32 19.88 3.51
C SER A 45 1.42 18.82 3.61
N ALA A 46 1.08 17.59 3.97
CA ALA A 46 2.05 16.49 4.13
C ALA A 46 2.10 15.55 2.92
N GLY A 47 1.06 15.51 2.09
CA GLY A 47 1.02 14.76 0.84
C GLY A 47 0.93 13.24 1.03
N TYR A 48 0.32 12.76 2.14
CA TYR A 48 0.14 11.33 2.38
C TYR A 48 -1.19 11.03 3.08
N VAL A 49 -1.60 9.77 3.01
CA VAL A 49 -2.80 9.21 3.67
C VAL A 49 -2.34 8.19 4.71
N GLN A 50 -2.91 8.22 5.91
CA GLN A 50 -2.48 7.29 6.96
C GLN A 50 -2.80 5.84 6.64
N VAL A 51 -4.01 5.57 6.13
CA VAL A 51 -4.39 4.23 5.67
C VAL A 51 -5.08 4.34 4.33
N VAL A 52 -4.62 3.54 3.37
CA VAL A 52 -5.32 3.31 2.10
C VAL A 52 -5.77 1.86 2.07
N LYS A 53 -7.09 1.64 1.90
CA LYS A 53 -7.66 0.32 1.65
C LYS A 53 -7.95 0.17 0.17
N VAL A 54 -7.47 -0.93 -0.41
CA VAL A 54 -7.81 -1.39 -1.76
C VAL A 54 -8.28 -2.84 -1.62
N GLU A 55 -9.54 -3.10 -2.02
CA GLU A 55 -10.18 -4.41 -1.81
C GLU A 55 -10.10 -4.84 -0.34
N ASN A 56 -9.41 -5.93 -0.03
CA ASN A 56 -9.19 -6.44 1.32
C ASN A 56 -7.78 -6.16 1.87
N VAL A 57 -7.00 -5.31 1.21
CA VAL A 57 -5.64 -4.95 1.64
C VAL A 57 -5.61 -3.56 2.24
N LEU A 58 -4.97 -3.42 3.40
CA LEU A 58 -4.66 -2.15 4.05
C LEU A 58 -3.18 -1.83 3.86
N TYR A 59 -2.90 -0.66 3.30
CA TYR A 59 -1.57 -0.05 3.24
C TYR A 59 -1.52 1.04 4.30
N ILE A 60 -0.68 0.85 5.32
CA ILE A 60 -0.62 1.72 6.49
C ILE A 60 0.70 2.45 6.49
N SER A 61 0.64 3.78 6.37
CA SER A 61 1.81 4.66 6.40
C SER A 61 2.50 4.64 7.76
N GLY A 62 3.77 5.05 7.77
CA GLY A 62 4.65 5.02 8.91
C GLY A 62 4.11 5.73 10.15
N ALA A 63 4.30 5.10 11.30
CA ALA A 63 4.19 5.71 12.62
C ALA A 63 5.60 5.90 13.18
N VAL A 64 5.89 7.08 13.72
CA VAL A 64 7.24 7.49 14.12
C VAL A 64 7.38 7.68 15.62
N ALA A 65 8.62 7.47 16.12
CA ALA A 65 9.03 7.87 17.46
C ALA A 65 10.35 8.64 17.41
N ARG A 66 10.55 9.52 18.42
CA ARG A 66 11.76 10.33 18.55
C ARG A 66 12.87 9.65 19.33
N ASP A 67 12.58 8.50 19.92
CA ASP A 67 13.57 7.66 20.57
C ASP A 67 13.24 6.17 20.41
N VAL A 68 14.18 5.29 20.75
CA VAL A 68 14.02 3.84 20.69
C VAL A 68 14.09 3.29 22.12
N THR A 69 13.03 3.56 22.88
CA THR A 69 12.79 3.00 24.23
C THR A 69 11.56 2.09 24.22
N PRO A 70 11.36 1.22 25.22
CA PRO A 70 10.17 0.38 25.30
C PRO A 70 8.87 1.18 25.21
N GLU A 71 8.82 2.36 25.85
CA GLU A 71 7.66 3.25 25.87
C GLU A 71 7.39 3.84 24.50
N GLU A 72 8.42 4.32 23.81
CA GLU A 72 8.30 4.91 22.48
C GLU A 72 7.94 3.86 21.42
N ILE A 73 8.53 2.67 21.48
CA ILE A 73 8.14 1.52 20.66
C ILE A 73 6.66 1.21 20.89
N THR A 74 6.24 1.11 22.14
CA THR A 74 4.83 0.86 22.49
C THR A 74 3.89 1.92 21.88
N ARG A 75 4.25 3.21 21.94
CA ARG A 75 3.46 4.30 21.33
C ARG A 75 3.33 4.15 19.81
N VAL A 76 4.40 3.77 19.11
CA VAL A 76 4.37 3.52 17.67
C VAL A 76 3.37 2.41 17.35
N TYR A 77 3.44 1.27 18.07
CA TYR A 77 2.55 0.13 17.81
C TYR A 77 1.11 0.42 18.23
N GLN A 78 0.86 1.20 19.28
CA GLN A 78 -0.48 1.71 19.61
C GLN A 78 -1.04 2.64 18.53
N ALA A 79 -0.18 3.46 17.91
CA ALA A 79 -0.58 4.28 16.78
C ALA A 79 -0.98 3.42 15.58
N LEU A 80 -0.18 2.42 15.24
CA LEU A 80 -0.49 1.45 14.18
C LEU A 80 -1.76 0.64 14.50
N GLU A 81 -1.99 0.29 15.77
CA GLU A 81 -3.22 -0.38 16.20
C GLU A 81 -4.47 0.47 15.90
N ARG A 82 -4.41 1.79 16.14
CA ARG A 82 -5.51 2.69 15.78
C ARG A 82 -5.76 2.71 14.27
N SER A 83 -4.68 2.71 13.48
CA SER A 83 -4.78 2.63 12.01
C SER A 83 -5.43 1.33 11.55
N LEU A 84 -5.05 0.19 12.11
CA LEU A 84 -5.67 -1.12 11.85
C LEU A 84 -7.16 -1.12 12.22
N LYS A 85 -7.48 -0.64 13.42
CA LYS A 85 -8.86 -0.59 13.94
C LYS A 85 -9.79 0.30 13.11
N SER A 86 -9.28 1.29 12.38
CA SER A 86 -10.10 2.14 11.51
C SER A 86 -10.84 1.37 10.41
N PHE A 87 -10.35 0.17 10.07
CA PHE A 87 -10.97 -0.76 9.13
C PHE A 87 -11.30 -2.12 9.76
N GLY A 88 -11.40 -2.20 11.09
CA GLY A 88 -11.76 -3.43 11.80
C GLY A 88 -10.66 -4.49 11.86
N ALA A 89 -9.42 -4.14 11.50
CA ALA A 89 -8.27 -5.04 11.57
C ALA A 89 -7.58 -5.02 12.94
N THR A 90 -6.76 -6.04 13.17
CA THR A 90 -5.88 -6.20 14.31
C THR A 90 -4.46 -6.54 13.85
N PHE A 91 -3.51 -6.66 14.76
CA PHE A 91 -2.15 -7.11 14.42
C PHE A 91 -2.11 -8.53 13.84
N GLN A 92 -3.09 -9.38 14.09
CA GLN A 92 -3.20 -10.71 13.48
C GLN A 92 -3.57 -10.66 11.99
N ASN A 93 -3.99 -9.50 11.48
CA ASN A 93 -4.21 -9.27 10.06
C ASN A 93 -2.95 -8.78 9.33
N VAL A 94 -1.89 -8.41 10.06
CA VAL A 94 -0.66 -7.85 9.47
C VAL A 94 0.13 -8.96 8.80
N VAL A 95 0.43 -8.78 7.53
CA VAL A 95 1.20 -9.75 6.72
C VAL A 95 2.62 -9.27 6.42
N LYS A 96 2.84 -7.95 6.50
CA LYS A 96 4.15 -7.32 6.27
C LYS A 96 4.37 -6.17 7.22
N GLU A 97 5.60 -6.10 7.74
CA GLU A 97 6.13 -4.97 8.50
C GLU A 97 7.44 -4.50 7.86
N ASN A 98 7.59 -3.20 7.67
CA ASN A 98 8.88 -2.57 7.43
C ASN A 98 9.20 -1.64 8.60
N LEU A 99 10.38 -1.78 9.16
CA LEU A 99 10.87 -1.02 10.29
C LEU A 99 12.19 -0.33 9.90
N TYR A 100 12.23 0.96 10.10
CA TYR A 100 13.37 1.83 9.83
C TYR A 100 13.83 2.47 11.12
N THR A 101 15.11 2.41 11.42
CA THR A 101 15.63 3.02 12.65
C THR A 101 17.05 3.57 12.47
N THR A 102 17.35 4.64 13.19
CA THR A 102 18.72 5.15 13.31
C THR A 102 19.51 4.47 14.44
N ASP A 103 18.83 3.65 15.27
CA ASP A 103 19.45 2.91 16.37
C ASP A 103 18.98 1.44 16.38
N MET A 104 19.63 0.64 15.54
CA MET A 104 19.30 -0.78 15.41
C MET A 104 19.58 -1.57 16.69
N GLU A 105 20.62 -1.22 17.43
CA GLU A 105 20.97 -1.96 18.65
C GLU A 105 19.97 -1.72 19.78
N ALA A 106 19.45 -0.50 19.92
CA ALA A 106 18.34 -0.23 20.84
C ALA A 106 17.08 -0.99 20.40
N MET A 107 16.75 -1.00 19.11
CA MET A 107 15.57 -1.73 18.61
C MET A 107 15.65 -3.23 18.87
N LYS A 108 16.82 -3.84 18.67
CA LYS A 108 17.07 -5.26 19.01
C LYS A 108 16.90 -5.51 20.52
N ARG A 109 17.45 -4.63 21.36
CA ARG A 109 17.41 -4.74 22.82
C ARG A 109 15.99 -4.68 23.35
N TYR A 110 15.15 -3.81 22.80
CA TYR A 110 13.80 -3.54 23.27
C TYR A 110 12.70 -4.18 22.43
N ASN A 111 13.04 -5.15 21.58
CA ASN A 111 12.10 -5.80 20.65
C ASN A 111 10.90 -6.46 21.33
N ASP A 112 10.97 -6.79 22.62
CA ASP A 112 9.85 -7.39 23.35
C ASP A 112 8.66 -6.41 23.44
N ALA A 113 8.91 -5.09 23.49
CA ALA A 113 7.85 -4.09 23.45
C ALA A 113 7.02 -4.14 22.14
N ARG A 114 7.64 -4.57 21.02
CA ARG A 114 6.98 -4.84 19.73
C ARG A 114 6.22 -6.16 19.74
N LYS A 115 6.85 -7.23 20.22
CA LYS A 115 6.35 -8.61 20.13
C LYS A 115 4.99 -8.79 20.77
N VAL A 116 4.70 -8.07 21.86
CA VAL A 116 3.43 -8.18 22.60
C VAL A 116 2.20 -7.89 21.73
N PHE A 117 2.32 -7.02 20.73
CA PHE A 117 1.22 -6.66 19.83
C PHE A 117 0.86 -7.82 18.88
N TYR A 118 1.82 -8.59 18.46
CA TYR A 118 1.64 -9.72 17.53
C TYR A 118 1.18 -11.01 18.22
N LYS A 119 1.31 -11.12 19.55
CA LYS A 119 0.86 -12.31 20.33
C LYS A 119 1.41 -13.64 19.81
N GLY A 120 2.62 -13.61 19.22
CA GLY A 120 3.28 -14.79 18.65
C GLY A 120 3.00 -15.05 17.15
N ASP A 121 2.02 -14.37 16.55
CA ASP A 121 1.73 -14.47 15.11
C ASP A 121 2.45 -13.33 14.36
N PHE A 122 3.72 -13.54 14.03
CA PHE A 122 4.58 -12.52 13.46
C PHE A 122 4.46 -12.42 11.95
N PRO A 123 4.38 -11.19 11.39
CA PRO A 123 4.38 -10.96 9.95
C PRO A 123 5.76 -11.19 9.33
N ALA A 124 5.80 -11.25 7.99
CA ALA A 124 7.07 -11.08 7.27
C ALA A 124 7.62 -9.68 7.56
N ALA A 125 8.79 -9.60 8.19
CA ALA A 125 9.38 -8.33 8.63
C ALA A 125 10.70 -8.04 7.92
N THR A 126 10.95 -6.75 7.64
CA THR A 126 12.24 -6.24 7.18
C THR A 126 12.65 -5.08 8.08
N TRP A 127 13.83 -5.16 8.67
CA TRP A 127 14.38 -4.10 9.52
C TRP A 127 15.58 -3.47 8.84
N MET A 128 15.60 -2.15 8.75
CA MET A 128 16.65 -1.38 8.09
C MET A 128 17.22 -0.31 9.01
N GLY A 129 18.55 -0.30 9.15
CA GLY A 129 19.27 0.84 9.71
C GLY A 129 19.37 1.94 8.66
N VAL A 130 18.95 3.15 8.99
CA VAL A 130 18.96 4.31 8.11
C VAL A 130 19.79 5.45 8.73
N ALA A 131 20.39 6.28 7.91
CA ALA A 131 21.15 7.42 8.40
C ALA A 131 20.24 8.51 8.99
N ARG A 132 19.02 8.64 8.45
CA ARG A 132 18.04 9.66 8.83
C ARG A 132 16.65 9.28 8.35
N LEU A 133 15.62 9.62 9.13
CA LEU A 133 14.21 9.59 8.74
C LEU A 133 13.78 10.95 8.18
N PHE A 134 12.55 11.04 7.64
CA PHE A 134 11.99 12.30 7.12
C PHE A 134 12.02 13.40 8.20
N MET A 135 11.48 13.12 9.38
CA MET A 135 11.61 14.01 10.53
C MET A 135 13.03 13.87 11.11
N ALA A 136 13.75 14.99 11.21
CA ALA A 136 15.17 14.99 11.60
C ALA A 136 15.41 14.47 13.03
N ASP A 137 14.42 14.58 13.90
CA ASP A 137 14.46 14.11 15.29
C ASP A 137 13.83 12.71 15.50
N ALA A 138 13.28 12.09 14.43
CA ALA A 138 12.77 10.73 14.51
C ALA A 138 13.89 9.70 14.49
N LYS A 139 13.77 8.65 15.31
CA LYS A 139 14.71 7.53 15.39
C LYS A 139 14.09 6.19 14.99
N LEU A 140 12.78 6.08 14.98
CA LEU A 140 12.04 4.89 14.61
C LEU A 140 10.87 5.25 13.74
N GLU A 141 10.64 4.45 12.68
CA GLU A 141 9.44 4.48 11.86
C GLU A 141 9.03 3.06 11.50
N VAL A 142 7.73 2.76 11.58
CA VAL A 142 7.20 1.43 11.24
C VAL A 142 5.97 1.60 10.37
N GLU A 143 5.93 0.90 9.24
CA GLU A 143 4.80 0.81 8.31
C GLU A 143 4.32 -0.64 8.17
N LEU A 144 3.04 -0.82 7.84
CA LEU A 144 2.42 -2.15 7.80
C LEU A 144 1.61 -2.36 6.52
N ILE A 145 1.52 -3.64 6.12
CA ILE A 145 0.49 -4.12 5.20
C ILE A 145 -0.33 -5.18 5.94
N ALA A 146 -1.66 -5.03 5.88
CA ALA A 146 -2.58 -5.98 6.51
C ALA A 146 -3.64 -6.47 5.53
N HIS A 147 -4.15 -7.68 5.74
CA HIS A 147 -5.23 -8.26 4.95
C HIS A 147 -6.46 -8.45 5.82
N LEU A 148 -7.59 -7.93 5.36
CA LEU A 148 -8.90 -8.19 5.95
C LEU A 148 -9.40 -9.57 5.49
N PRO A 149 -10.15 -10.32 6.33
CA PRO A 149 -10.86 -11.49 5.86
C PRO A 149 -11.84 -11.14 4.74
N LYS A 150 -12.04 -12.10 3.84
CA LYS A 150 -13.04 -11.98 2.75
C LYS A 150 -14.44 -12.16 3.29
#